data_e9a98a38a6577009d15055706a2e6266
#
_entry.id   e9a98a38a6577009d15055706a2e6266
#
_cell.length_a   1.000
_cell.length_b   1.000
_cell.length_c   1.000
_cell.angle_alpha   90.00
_cell.angle_beta   90.00
_cell.angle_gamma   90.00
#
_symmetry.space_group_name_H-M   'P 1'
#
loop_
_entity.id
_entity.type
_entity.pdbx_description
1 polymer ?
#
loop_
_entity_poly.entity_id
_entity_poly.type
_entity_poly.pdbx_seq_one_letter_code
_entity_poly.pdbx_strand_id
1 'polypeptide(L)'
;MRAYLQLMCKRFRTAVVSAVLLWAGAAGALPKPHVVAFGKWTSAKWYVGPAEGKPLELKVRALFVDTRLKEYTTGVPHDVTDRLFVVRRVFRLNDTLPSESTLAPRWVWERGGWLLVDRVTGRVTQITLPEFDPFYSTGSWYRDYVAYCGVSDDGKKLFAVVAQLGRRKPILKRVLGGPDGDDLPDSECPAPAWQRQPTRVTFQPDETQKITFGVRGHAVDIVNDTEEDEEGGE
;
A
#
# COMPACT_ATOMS: atom_id res chain seq x y z
N MET A 1 50.92 -33.90 -45.49
CA MET A 1 50.15 -33.87 -44.16
C MET A 1 50.32 -32.58 -43.38
N ARG A 2 51.45 -31.86 -43.40
CA ARG A 2 51.62 -30.59 -42.61
C ARG A 2 50.84 -29.37 -43.14
N ALA A 3 50.60 -29.25 -44.44
CA ALA A 3 49.90 -28.13 -45.06
C ALA A 3 48.37 -28.10 -44.70
N TYR A 4 47.74 -29.25 -44.53
CA TYR A 4 46.30 -29.36 -44.25
C TYR A 4 45.98 -28.94 -42.79
N LEU A 5 46.89 -29.17 -41.87
CA LEU A 5 46.69 -28.80 -40.45
C LEU A 5 46.76 -27.26 -40.24
N GLN A 6 47.58 -26.55 -41.03
CA GLN A 6 47.68 -25.10 -40.92
C GLN A 6 46.46 -24.34 -41.46
N LEU A 7 45.81 -24.91 -42.52
CA LEU A 7 44.59 -24.31 -43.08
C LEU A 7 43.37 -24.45 -42.16
N MET A 8 43.23 -25.59 -41.45
CA MET A 8 42.19 -25.78 -40.47
C MET A 8 42.33 -24.87 -39.26
N CYS A 9 43.56 -24.65 -38.79
CA CYS A 9 43.80 -23.81 -37.61
C CYS A 9 43.52 -22.32 -37.89
N LYS A 10 43.74 -21.83 -39.14
CA LYS A 10 43.40 -20.47 -39.56
C LYS A 10 41.90 -20.24 -39.70
N ARG A 11 41.15 -21.22 -40.21
CA ARG A 11 39.68 -21.13 -40.34
C ARG A 11 38.97 -21.19 -38.97
N PHE A 12 39.52 -21.93 -38.02
CA PHE A 12 38.98 -21.98 -36.66
C PHE A 12 39.19 -20.68 -35.86
N ARG A 13 40.35 -20.00 -36.07
CA ARG A 13 40.62 -18.71 -35.41
C ARG A 13 39.73 -17.57 -35.91
N THR A 14 39.44 -17.53 -37.22
CA THR A 14 38.55 -16.51 -37.80
C THR A 14 37.08 -16.75 -37.39
N ALA A 15 36.62 -17.99 -37.26
CA ALA A 15 35.26 -18.31 -36.84
C ALA A 15 35.01 -17.96 -35.36
N VAL A 16 35.99 -18.17 -34.46
CA VAL A 16 35.89 -17.83 -33.05
C VAL A 16 35.90 -16.32 -32.83
N VAL A 17 36.71 -15.55 -33.56
CA VAL A 17 36.72 -14.09 -33.43
C VAL A 17 35.42 -13.46 -33.94
N SER A 18 34.83 -14.01 -35.03
CA SER A 18 33.52 -13.53 -35.52
C SER A 18 32.36 -13.85 -34.57
N ALA A 19 32.39 -15.00 -33.85
CA ALA A 19 31.36 -15.35 -32.89
C ALA A 19 31.43 -14.48 -31.63
N VAL A 20 32.62 -14.07 -31.18
CA VAL A 20 32.79 -13.19 -30.02
C VAL A 20 32.33 -11.75 -30.30
N LEU A 21 32.50 -11.27 -31.54
CA LEU A 21 32.04 -9.94 -31.95
C LEU A 21 30.52 -9.83 -32.10
N LEU A 22 29.83 -10.94 -32.38
CA LEU A 22 28.38 -10.97 -32.47
C LEU A 22 27.69 -10.97 -31.10
N TRP A 23 28.37 -11.32 -30.02
CA TRP A 23 27.81 -11.27 -28.64
C TRP A 23 27.99 -9.92 -27.92
N ALA A 24 28.85 -9.04 -28.45
CA ALA A 24 29.05 -7.70 -27.86
C ALA A 24 27.95 -6.69 -28.24
N GLY A 25 27.01 -7.05 -29.10
CA GLY A 25 25.98 -6.14 -29.63
C GLY A 25 24.64 -6.07 -28.81
N ALA A 26 24.47 -6.88 -27.78
CA ALA A 26 23.24 -6.90 -27.01
C ALA A 26 23.38 -6.19 -25.63
N ALA A 27 24.13 -5.07 -25.58
CA ALA A 27 23.94 -4.12 -24.49
C ALA A 27 22.58 -3.45 -24.68
N GLY A 28 21.50 -4.15 -24.31
CA GLY A 28 20.15 -3.60 -24.31
C GLY A 28 20.19 -2.30 -23.53
N ALA A 29 19.84 -1.18 -24.17
CA ALA A 29 19.69 0.09 -23.50
C ALA A 29 18.81 -0.12 -22.28
N LEU A 30 19.33 0.19 -21.10
CA LEU A 30 18.54 0.13 -19.87
C LEU A 30 17.27 0.96 -20.09
N PRO A 31 16.10 0.40 -19.84
CA PRO A 31 14.86 1.13 -20.05
C PRO A 31 14.92 2.44 -19.29
N LYS A 32 14.64 3.54 -19.97
CA LYS A 32 14.61 4.87 -19.37
C LYS A 32 13.62 4.82 -18.19
N PRO A 33 14.01 5.24 -16.98
CA PRO A 33 13.11 5.24 -15.83
C PRO A 33 11.91 6.14 -16.12
N HIS A 34 10.73 5.69 -15.72
CA HIS A 34 9.49 6.45 -15.84
C HIS A 34 9.49 7.64 -14.87
N VAL A 35 8.87 8.73 -15.29
CA VAL A 35 8.69 9.91 -14.45
C VAL A 35 7.37 9.78 -13.70
N VAL A 36 7.43 9.56 -12.39
CA VAL A 36 6.26 9.55 -11.51
C VAL A 36 6.16 10.90 -10.81
N ALA A 37 5.04 11.59 -10.98
CA ALA A 37 4.81 12.92 -10.44
C ALA A 37 3.41 13.06 -9.84
N PHE A 38 3.28 13.95 -8.85
CA PHE A 38 2.00 14.32 -8.27
C PHE A 38 1.58 15.73 -8.75
N GLY A 39 0.28 15.88 -9.00
CA GLY A 39 -0.33 17.16 -9.27
C GLY A 39 -0.47 18.03 -8.01
N LYS A 40 -1.02 19.22 -8.20
CA LYS A 40 -1.35 20.13 -7.10
C LYS A 40 -2.48 19.54 -6.24
N TRP A 41 -2.49 19.87 -4.96
CA TRP A 41 -3.57 19.54 -4.06
C TRP A 41 -4.84 20.33 -4.42
N THR A 42 -5.97 19.65 -4.38
CA THR A 42 -7.30 20.21 -4.55
C THR A 42 -8.17 19.72 -3.39
N SER A 43 -8.92 20.60 -2.77
CA SER A 43 -9.92 20.24 -1.77
C SER A 43 -11.18 19.73 -2.44
N ALA A 44 -11.71 18.62 -1.94
CA ALA A 44 -12.95 18.01 -2.35
C ALA A 44 -13.83 17.74 -1.14
N LYS A 45 -15.15 17.74 -1.32
CA LYS A 45 -16.09 17.31 -0.28
C LYS A 45 -16.19 15.79 -0.31
N TRP A 46 -16.16 15.20 0.88
CA TRP A 46 -16.32 13.78 1.09
C TRP A 46 -17.33 13.53 2.22
N TYR A 47 -18.19 12.55 2.03
CA TYR A 47 -19.23 12.20 2.98
C TYR A 47 -18.91 10.83 3.59
N VAL A 48 -18.97 10.74 4.92
CA VAL A 48 -18.88 9.49 5.67
C VAL A 48 -20.27 9.18 6.19
N GLY A 49 -20.85 8.08 5.76
CA GLY A 49 -22.20 7.70 6.15
C GLY A 49 -23.31 8.30 5.28
N PRO A 50 -24.57 8.29 5.73
CA PRO A 50 -25.71 8.74 4.97
C PRO A 50 -25.58 10.20 4.53
N ALA A 51 -26.10 10.52 3.34
CA ALA A 51 -25.93 11.78 2.62
C ALA A 51 -26.31 13.08 3.39
N GLU A 52 -26.95 12.95 4.54
CA GLU A 52 -27.35 14.06 5.43
C GLU A 52 -26.22 14.49 6.40
N GLY A 53 -25.13 13.74 6.43
CA GLY A 53 -23.97 14.07 7.28
C GLY A 53 -23.25 15.34 6.85
N LYS A 54 -22.56 15.98 7.78
CA LYS A 54 -21.70 17.14 7.48
C LYS A 54 -20.51 16.71 6.59
N PRO A 55 -20.31 17.32 5.40
CA PRO A 55 -19.21 16.95 4.56
C PRO A 55 -17.87 17.24 5.23
N LEU A 56 -16.96 16.29 5.12
CA LEU A 56 -15.56 16.43 5.49
C LEU A 56 -14.74 16.95 4.31
N GLU A 57 -13.62 17.58 4.60
CA GLU A 57 -12.67 18.00 3.57
C GLU A 57 -11.71 16.84 3.23
N LEU A 58 -11.66 16.48 1.97
CA LEU A 58 -10.70 15.52 1.42
C LEU A 58 -9.72 16.23 0.51
N LYS A 59 -8.42 16.20 0.84
CA LYS A 59 -7.37 16.71 -0.04
C LYS A 59 -7.00 15.66 -1.07
N VAL A 60 -7.15 16.01 -2.34
CA VAL A 60 -6.96 15.11 -3.48
C VAL A 60 -5.89 15.67 -4.40
N ARG A 61 -5.06 14.81 -4.97
CA ARG A 61 -4.15 15.17 -6.07
C ARG A 61 -4.04 14.05 -7.09
N ALA A 62 -3.77 14.43 -8.34
CA ALA A 62 -3.53 13.48 -9.42
C ALA A 62 -2.15 12.83 -9.27
N LEU A 63 -2.07 11.54 -9.63
CA LEU A 63 -0.84 10.77 -9.81
C LEU A 63 -0.60 10.58 -11.31
N PHE A 64 0.53 11.06 -11.79
CA PHE A 64 0.94 10.96 -13.19
C PHE A 64 2.12 10.00 -13.35
N VAL A 65 2.12 9.28 -14.45
CA VAL A 65 3.29 8.54 -14.95
C VAL A 65 3.52 8.97 -16.39
N ASP A 66 4.69 9.50 -16.70
CA ASP A 66 5.05 10.06 -18.01
C ASP A 66 4.00 11.06 -18.51
N THR A 67 3.61 11.99 -17.64
CA THR A 67 2.57 13.02 -17.90
C THR A 67 1.15 12.48 -18.07
N ARG A 68 0.93 11.17 -18.08
CA ARG A 68 -0.40 10.57 -18.17
C ARG A 68 -1.00 10.40 -16.80
N LEU A 69 -2.22 10.88 -16.61
CA LEU A 69 -3.00 10.62 -15.40
C LEU A 69 -3.21 9.12 -15.23
N LYS A 70 -2.85 8.59 -14.07
CA LYS A 70 -3.07 7.18 -13.69
C LYS A 70 -4.18 7.04 -12.68
N GLU A 71 -4.10 7.78 -11.59
CA GLU A 71 -5.02 7.69 -10.46
C GLU A 71 -5.14 9.03 -9.75
N TYR A 72 -6.11 9.13 -8.85
CA TYR A 72 -6.16 10.20 -7.86
C TYR A 72 -5.80 9.64 -6.49
N THR A 73 -5.13 10.45 -5.68
CA THR A 73 -4.56 10.03 -4.41
C THR A 73 -4.82 11.05 -3.32
N THR A 74 -4.76 10.60 -2.07
CA THR A 74 -4.80 11.42 -0.87
C THR A 74 -3.67 11.03 0.09
N GLY A 75 -3.38 11.89 1.06
CA GLY A 75 -2.35 11.65 2.05
C GLY A 75 -0.91 11.71 1.50
N VAL A 76 0.04 11.48 2.38
CA VAL A 76 1.47 11.45 2.06
C VAL A 76 1.86 10.06 1.58
N PRO A 77 2.60 9.91 0.47
CA PRO A 77 3.15 8.63 0.07
C PRO A 77 4.10 8.10 1.13
N HIS A 78 4.11 6.78 1.30
CA HIS A 78 5.08 6.09 2.14
C HIS A 78 6.06 5.31 1.27
N ASP A 79 7.35 5.62 1.39
CA ASP A 79 8.41 4.92 0.67
C ASP A 79 8.68 3.56 1.32
N VAL A 80 8.44 2.50 0.56
CA VAL A 80 8.76 1.12 0.96
C VAL A 80 10.22 0.81 0.68
N THR A 81 10.67 1.25 -0.50
CA THR A 81 12.08 1.21 -0.95
C THR A 81 12.30 2.45 -1.84
N ASP A 82 13.54 2.70 -2.25
CA ASP A 82 13.85 3.77 -3.22
C ASP A 82 13.05 3.64 -4.52
N ARG A 83 12.70 2.40 -4.89
CA ARG A 83 11.94 2.08 -6.10
C ARG A 83 10.43 2.10 -5.89
N LEU A 84 9.95 1.63 -4.73
CA LEU A 84 8.54 1.37 -4.47
C LEU A 84 7.99 2.30 -3.40
N PHE A 85 6.81 2.84 -3.62
CA PHE A 85 6.06 3.54 -2.59
C PHE A 85 4.58 3.15 -2.62
N VAL A 86 3.90 3.38 -1.51
CA VAL A 86 2.46 3.22 -1.39
C VAL A 86 1.78 4.56 -1.13
N VAL A 87 0.58 4.71 -1.65
CA VAL A 87 -0.24 5.91 -1.45
C VAL A 87 -1.72 5.55 -1.42
N ARG A 88 -2.51 6.28 -0.63
CA ARG A 88 -3.96 6.06 -0.55
C ARG A 88 -4.64 6.49 -1.84
N ARG A 89 -5.48 5.63 -2.41
CA ARG A 89 -6.32 5.93 -3.57
C ARG A 89 -7.54 6.74 -3.17
N VAL A 90 -7.99 7.62 -4.05
CA VAL A 90 -9.32 8.20 -4.05
C VAL A 90 -9.89 8.12 -5.46
N PHE A 91 -11.19 8.06 -5.58
CA PHE A 91 -11.85 7.98 -6.89
C PHE A 91 -13.15 8.77 -6.89
N ARG A 92 -13.69 8.99 -8.07
CA ARG A 92 -14.98 9.66 -8.26
C ARG A 92 -15.98 8.63 -8.75
N LEU A 93 -17.17 8.66 -8.18
CA LEU A 93 -18.30 7.92 -8.70
C LEU A 93 -19.50 8.84 -8.93
N ASN A 94 -20.37 8.40 -9.81
CA ASN A 94 -21.63 9.06 -10.08
C ASN A 94 -22.66 8.58 -9.06
N ASP A 95 -23.10 9.49 -8.21
CA ASP A 95 -24.07 9.27 -7.14
C ASP A 95 -25.53 9.58 -7.59
N THR A 96 -25.77 9.65 -8.89
CA THR A 96 -27.11 9.85 -9.45
C THR A 96 -27.88 8.54 -9.38
N LEU A 97 -29.08 8.56 -8.78
CA LEU A 97 -29.92 7.38 -8.68
C LEU A 97 -30.44 6.96 -10.06
N PRO A 98 -30.72 5.67 -10.28
CA PRO A 98 -31.31 5.18 -11.55
C PRO A 98 -32.65 5.88 -11.92
N SER A 99 -33.44 6.27 -10.93
CA SER A 99 -34.67 7.06 -11.10
C SER A 99 -34.45 8.50 -11.59
N GLU A 100 -33.19 9.00 -11.40
CA GLU A 100 -32.76 10.36 -11.77
C GLU A 100 -31.90 10.36 -13.03
N SER A 101 -31.94 9.31 -13.83
CA SER A 101 -31.05 9.10 -14.99
C SER A 101 -31.13 10.21 -16.06
N THR A 102 -32.18 11.05 -16.05
CA THR A 102 -32.32 12.22 -16.91
C THR A 102 -31.58 13.46 -16.40
N LEU A 103 -31.10 13.44 -15.15
CA LEU A 103 -30.36 14.54 -14.54
C LEU A 103 -28.88 14.47 -14.90
N ALA A 104 -28.19 15.61 -14.74
CA ALA A 104 -26.74 15.64 -14.90
C ALA A 104 -26.04 14.76 -13.84
N PRO A 105 -24.99 14.05 -14.21
CA PRO A 105 -24.25 13.20 -13.27
C PRO A 105 -23.78 13.96 -12.03
N ARG A 106 -24.07 13.44 -10.84
CA ARG A 106 -23.60 13.97 -9.55
C ARG A 106 -22.34 13.24 -9.13
N TRP A 107 -21.20 13.85 -9.34
CA TRP A 107 -19.90 13.27 -9.01
C TRP A 107 -19.54 13.52 -7.55
N VAL A 108 -19.31 12.45 -6.80
CA VAL A 108 -18.80 12.47 -5.43
C VAL A 108 -17.42 11.83 -5.36
N TRP A 109 -16.63 12.26 -4.39
CA TRP A 109 -15.32 11.67 -4.12
C TRP A 109 -15.43 10.65 -3.00
N GLU A 110 -14.70 9.55 -3.16
CA GLU A 110 -14.60 8.52 -2.14
C GLU A 110 -13.15 8.10 -1.91
N ARG A 111 -12.87 7.69 -0.67
CA ARG A 111 -11.60 7.07 -0.34
C ARG A 111 -11.62 5.62 -0.79
N GLY A 112 -10.53 5.19 -1.42
CA GLY A 112 -10.31 3.79 -1.80
C GLY A 112 -9.30 3.10 -0.90
N GLY A 113 -8.82 1.95 -1.36
CA GLY A 113 -7.71 1.23 -0.77
C GLY A 113 -6.36 1.90 -1.04
N TRP A 114 -5.31 1.09 -1.11
CA TRP A 114 -3.94 1.55 -1.32
C TRP A 114 -3.42 1.16 -2.71
N LEU A 115 -2.56 2.01 -3.25
CA LEU A 115 -1.83 1.79 -4.49
C LEU A 115 -0.37 1.52 -4.18
N LEU A 116 0.22 0.54 -4.86
CA LEU A 116 1.66 0.34 -4.96
C LEU A 116 2.15 0.93 -6.28
N VAL A 117 3.14 1.79 -6.22
CA VAL A 117 3.72 2.47 -7.38
C VAL A 117 5.19 2.11 -7.50
N ASP A 118 5.56 1.63 -8.67
CA ASP A 118 6.94 1.32 -9.05
C ASP A 118 7.52 2.47 -9.88
N ARG A 119 8.49 3.19 -9.34
CA ARG A 119 9.14 4.33 -9.99
C ARG A 119 9.94 3.94 -11.24
N VAL A 120 10.42 2.70 -11.30
CA VAL A 120 11.23 2.23 -12.43
C VAL A 120 10.36 1.80 -13.61
N THR A 121 9.30 1.03 -13.35
CA THR A 121 8.41 0.52 -14.41
C THR A 121 7.22 1.42 -14.68
N GLY A 122 6.97 2.45 -13.86
CA GLY A 122 5.79 3.30 -13.94
C GLY A 122 4.47 2.56 -13.66
N ARG A 123 4.55 1.34 -13.12
CA ARG A 123 3.38 0.52 -12.83
C ARG A 123 2.69 1.02 -11.56
N VAL A 124 1.38 1.20 -11.67
CA VAL A 124 0.49 1.53 -10.54
C VAL A 124 -0.46 0.35 -10.36
N THR A 125 -0.46 -0.25 -9.17
CA THR A 125 -1.24 -1.46 -8.86
C THR A 125 -1.99 -1.27 -7.57
N GLN A 126 -3.26 -1.67 -7.53
CA GLN A 126 -4.03 -1.68 -6.29
C GLN A 126 -3.55 -2.80 -5.38
N ILE A 127 -3.39 -2.49 -4.09
CA ILE A 127 -3.06 -3.46 -3.04
C ILE A 127 -4.38 -3.92 -2.42
N THR A 128 -4.57 -5.24 -2.37
CA THR A 128 -5.67 -5.84 -1.62
C THR A 128 -5.19 -6.09 -0.19
N LEU A 129 -5.80 -5.41 0.77
CA LEU A 129 -5.57 -5.60 2.19
C LEU A 129 -6.75 -6.37 2.79
N PRO A 130 -6.52 -7.47 3.53
CA PRO A 130 -7.60 -8.26 4.10
C PRO A 130 -8.38 -7.46 5.16
N GLU A 131 -9.71 -7.58 5.16
CA GLU A 131 -10.60 -6.90 6.12
C GLU A 131 -10.44 -5.35 6.15
N PHE A 132 -9.91 -4.75 5.10
CA PHE A 132 -9.71 -3.32 5.03
C PHE A 132 -10.96 -2.61 4.52
N ASP A 133 -11.61 -1.87 5.39
CA ASP A 133 -12.74 -1.00 5.05
C ASP A 133 -12.25 0.42 4.72
N PRO A 134 -12.52 0.97 3.52
CA PRO A 134 -12.06 2.31 3.14
C PRO A 134 -12.63 3.46 3.99
N PHE A 135 -13.77 3.27 4.65
CA PHE A 135 -14.41 4.29 5.48
C PHE A 135 -13.89 4.25 6.91
N TYR A 136 -13.75 3.05 7.46
CA TYR A 136 -13.36 2.82 8.85
C TYR A 136 -11.86 2.68 9.05
N SER A 137 -11.18 1.95 8.16
CA SER A 137 -9.78 1.59 8.34
C SER A 137 -8.82 2.73 7.98
N THR A 138 -7.96 3.11 8.91
CA THR A 138 -6.83 4.00 8.66
C THR A 138 -5.52 3.23 8.73
N GLY A 139 -4.85 3.08 7.57
CA GLY A 139 -3.60 2.32 7.48
C GLY A 139 -2.39 3.14 7.90
N SER A 140 -1.57 2.58 8.79
CA SER A 140 -0.27 3.12 9.20
C SER A 140 0.85 2.23 8.66
N TRP A 141 1.79 2.82 7.92
CA TRP A 141 2.86 2.10 7.23
C TRP A 141 4.20 2.20 7.96
N TYR A 142 4.92 1.10 8.01
CA TYR A 142 6.30 1.02 8.47
C TYR A 142 7.08 0.03 7.61
N ARG A 143 8.09 0.49 6.86
CA ARG A 143 8.77 -0.31 5.82
C ARG A 143 7.76 -0.90 4.85
N ASP A 144 7.71 -2.21 4.72
CA ASP A 144 6.77 -2.98 3.89
C ASP A 144 5.57 -3.55 4.67
N TYR A 145 5.41 -3.14 5.94
CA TYR A 145 4.27 -3.51 6.79
C TYR A 145 3.23 -2.41 6.82
N VAL A 146 1.97 -2.80 6.93
CA VAL A 146 0.86 -1.92 7.22
C VAL A 146 0.05 -2.45 8.38
N ALA A 147 -0.30 -1.57 9.32
CA ALA A 147 -1.20 -1.86 10.42
C ALA A 147 -2.47 -1.04 10.29
N TYR A 148 -3.62 -1.62 10.60
CA TYR A 148 -4.94 -0.98 10.56
C TYR A 148 -5.95 -1.76 11.38
N CYS A 149 -7.04 -1.10 11.79
CA CYS A 149 -8.23 -1.79 12.26
C CYS A 149 -8.99 -2.32 11.05
N GLY A 150 -9.16 -3.63 10.99
CA GLY A 150 -9.97 -4.29 9.96
C GLY A 150 -11.40 -4.49 10.43
N VAL A 151 -12.30 -4.70 9.47
CA VAL A 151 -13.72 -4.98 9.68
C VAL A 151 -14.09 -6.24 8.95
N SER A 152 -14.85 -7.14 9.57
CA SER A 152 -15.38 -8.32 8.87
C SER A 152 -16.39 -7.92 7.80
N ASP A 153 -16.57 -8.77 6.78
CA ASP A 153 -17.52 -8.52 5.67
C ASP A 153 -18.96 -8.29 6.15
N ASP A 154 -19.34 -8.88 7.29
CA ASP A 154 -20.66 -8.70 7.91
C ASP A 154 -20.75 -7.49 8.85
N GLY A 155 -19.68 -6.71 9.00
CA GLY A 155 -19.59 -5.55 9.88
C GLY A 155 -19.54 -5.86 11.38
N LYS A 156 -19.59 -7.15 11.78
CA LYS A 156 -19.81 -7.54 13.19
C LYS A 156 -18.54 -7.72 14.02
N LYS A 157 -17.38 -7.71 13.39
CA LYS A 157 -16.09 -7.93 14.10
C LYS A 157 -15.06 -6.92 13.69
N LEU A 158 -14.36 -6.40 14.68
CA LEU A 158 -13.20 -5.55 14.50
C LEU A 158 -11.93 -6.36 14.74
N PHE A 159 -10.90 -6.08 13.95
CA PHE A 159 -9.63 -6.79 14.01
C PHE A 159 -8.46 -5.82 14.10
N ALA A 160 -7.46 -6.15 14.91
CA ALA A 160 -6.11 -5.66 14.72
C ALA A 160 -5.49 -6.45 13.57
N VAL A 161 -5.10 -5.77 12.50
CA VAL A 161 -4.49 -6.41 11.33
C VAL A 161 -3.11 -5.81 11.08
N VAL A 162 -2.11 -6.68 10.92
CA VAL A 162 -0.80 -6.31 10.38
C VAL A 162 -0.57 -7.14 9.13
N ALA A 163 -0.47 -6.48 8.00
CA ALA A 163 -0.20 -7.11 6.71
C ALA A 163 1.18 -6.69 6.19
N GLN A 164 1.76 -7.49 5.31
CA GLN A 164 3.03 -7.23 4.65
C GLN A 164 2.84 -7.25 3.15
N LEU A 165 3.44 -6.30 2.44
CA LEU A 165 3.42 -6.25 0.98
C LEU A 165 3.91 -7.57 0.37
N GLY A 166 3.21 -8.01 -0.67
CA GLY A 166 3.52 -9.26 -1.37
C GLY A 166 3.02 -10.53 -0.69
N ARG A 167 2.43 -10.43 0.51
CA ARG A 167 1.81 -11.57 1.21
C ARG A 167 0.28 -11.55 1.07
N ARG A 168 -0.30 -12.71 0.80
CA ARG A 168 -1.76 -12.89 0.74
C ARG A 168 -2.42 -12.92 2.12
N LYS A 169 -1.72 -13.48 3.12
CA LYS A 169 -2.24 -13.59 4.49
C LYS A 169 -1.57 -12.55 5.38
N PRO A 170 -2.33 -11.87 6.25
CA PRO A 170 -1.76 -10.98 7.23
C PRO A 170 -0.83 -11.75 8.19
N ILE A 171 0.16 -11.08 8.75
CA ILE A 171 1.04 -11.64 9.78
C ILE A 171 0.39 -11.60 11.16
N LEU A 172 -0.57 -10.68 11.36
CA LEU A 172 -1.45 -10.62 12.51
C LEU A 172 -2.88 -10.35 12.04
N LYS A 173 -3.83 -11.14 12.53
CA LYS A 173 -5.26 -10.85 12.52
C LYS A 173 -5.84 -11.29 13.87
N ARG A 174 -6.16 -10.33 14.74
CA ARG A 174 -6.68 -10.59 16.08
C ARG A 174 -7.96 -9.80 16.30
N VAL A 175 -8.96 -10.43 16.87
CA VAL A 175 -10.21 -9.77 17.22
C VAL A 175 -9.94 -8.72 18.30
N LEU A 176 -10.39 -7.50 18.06
CA LEU A 176 -10.37 -6.37 19.02
C LEU A 176 -11.68 -6.28 19.82
N GLY A 177 -12.74 -6.92 19.34
CA GLY A 177 -14.09 -6.87 19.87
C GLY A 177 -15.09 -6.83 18.72
N GLY A 178 -16.35 -6.65 19.05
CA GLY A 178 -17.40 -6.27 18.11
C GLY A 178 -17.89 -4.88 18.49
N PRO A 179 -18.54 -4.15 17.58
CA PRO A 179 -19.27 -2.95 17.95
C PRO A 179 -20.36 -3.31 18.97
N ASP A 180 -20.60 -2.42 19.93
CA ASP A 180 -21.75 -2.53 20.84
C ASP A 180 -23.01 -2.20 20.01
N GLY A 181 -23.66 -3.24 19.47
CA GLY A 181 -24.79 -3.11 18.56
C GLY A 181 -24.56 -3.74 17.20
N ASP A 182 -25.52 -3.58 16.30
CA ASP A 182 -25.47 -4.15 14.93
C ASP A 182 -24.71 -3.27 13.93
N ASP A 183 -24.35 -2.04 14.30
CA ASP A 183 -23.72 -1.07 13.42
C ASP A 183 -22.22 -0.91 13.72
N LEU A 184 -21.43 -0.65 12.66
CA LEU A 184 -20.04 -0.23 12.79
C LEU A 184 -19.95 1.08 13.60
N PRO A 185 -18.88 1.30 14.38
CA PRO A 185 -18.66 2.58 15.04
C PRO A 185 -18.73 3.72 14.02
N ASP A 186 -19.45 4.79 14.35
CA ASP A 186 -19.62 5.98 13.50
C ASP A 186 -18.32 6.72 13.19
N SER A 187 -17.24 6.39 13.89
CA SER A 187 -15.94 7.04 13.76
C SER A 187 -14.89 6.11 13.13
N GLU A 188 -13.98 6.70 12.36
CA GLU A 188 -12.80 5.99 11.86
C GLU A 188 -11.96 5.44 13.02
N CYS A 189 -11.43 4.21 12.87
CA CYS A 189 -10.41 3.73 13.80
C CYS A 189 -9.14 4.57 13.67
N PRO A 190 -8.59 5.11 14.76
CA PRO A 190 -7.33 5.82 14.76
C PRO A 190 -6.21 5.00 14.13
N ALA A 191 -5.30 5.66 13.41
CA ALA A 191 -4.16 5.00 12.81
C ALA A 191 -3.28 4.33 13.88
N PRO A 192 -2.96 3.03 13.75
CA PRO A 192 -2.06 2.37 14.68
C PRO A 192 -0.68 3.04 14.71
N ALA A 193 -0.08 3.11 15.90
CA ALA A 193 1.21 3.76 16.11
C ALA A 193 2.36 2.75 16.03
N TRP A 194 3.40 3.06 15.25
CA TRP A 194 4.61 2.25 15.16
C TRP A 194 5.73 2.79 16.06
N GLN A 195 6.36 1.89 16.81
CA GLN A 195 7.63 2.08 17.48
C GLN A 195 8.72 1.33 16.71
N ARG A 196 9.90 1.94 16.54
CA ARG A 196 10.96 1.37 15.69
C ARG A 196 11.91 0.41 16.42
N GLN A 197 12.19 0.67 17.69
CA GLN A 197 13.16 -0.10 18.48
C GLN A 197 12.67 -0.25 19.92
N PRO A 198 12.30 -1.48 20.34
CA PRO A 198 12.03 -2.63 19.49
C PRO A 198 10.84 -2.35 18.53
N THR A 199 10.76 -3.11 17.44
CA THR A 199 9.64 -2.88 16.50
C THR A 199 8.34 -3.36 17.14
N ARG A 200 7.46 -2.40 17.44
CA ARG A 200 6.13 -2.64 18.04
C ARG A 200 5.09 -1.86 17.26
N VAL A 201 3.85 -2.33 17.33
CA VAL A 201 2.68 -1.61 16.81
C VAL A 201 1.59 -1.59 17.86
N THR A 202 1.05 -0.41 18.13
CA THR A 202 -0.02 -0.19 19.11
C THR A 202 -1.31 0.16 18.39
N PHE A 203 -2.37 -0.56 18.71
CA PHE A 203 -3.74 -0.29 18.30
C PHE A 203 -4.50 0.34 19.45
N GLN A 204 -5.28 1.36 19.13
CA GLN A 204 -6.16 2.03 20.08
C GLN A 204 -7.47 2.36 19.37
N PRO A 205 -8.37 1.36 19.21
CA PRO A 205 -9.64 1.55 18.49
C PRO A 205 -10.57 2.54 19.18
N ASP A 206 -10.47 2.66 20.49
CA ASP A 206 -11.21 3.58 21.33
C ASP A 206 -10.35 4.09 22.51
N GLU A 207 -10.92 4.92 23.37
CA GLU A 207 -10.20 5.52 24.51
C GLU A 207 -9.86 4.49 25.61
N THR A 208 -10.57 3.38 25.68
CA THR A 208 -10.47 2.38 26.76
C THR A 208 -9.55 1.21 26.41
N GLN A 209 -9.39 0.91 25.11
CA GLN A 209 -8.67 -0.26 24.64
C GLN A 209 -7.35 0.13 23.97
N LYS A 210 -6.23 -0.28 24.56
CA LYS A 210 -4.90 -0.13 23.99
C LYS A 210 -4.19 -1.49 23.99
N ILE A 211 -3.78 -1.95 22.81
CA ILE A 211 -3.12 -3.25 22.66
C ILE A 211 -1.85 -3.06 21.82
N THR A 212 -0.72 -3.56 22.34
CA THR A 212 0.58 -3.47 21.69
C THR A 212 1.07 -4.86 21.28
N PHE A 213 1.63 -4.94 20.08
CA PHE A 213 2.22 -6.16 19.52
C PHE A 213 3.67 -5.93 19.15
N GLY A 214 4.56 -6.85 19.56
CA GLY A 214 5.93 -6.92 19.09
C GLY A 214 6.00 -7.56 17.70
N VAL A 215 6.68 -6.93 16.76
CA VAL A 215 6.84 -7.46 15.39
C VAL A 215 8.28 -7.91 15.17
N ARG A 216 8.50 -9.22 14.97
CA ARG A 216 9.83 -9.81 14.74
C ARG A 216 9.85 -10.55 13.40
N GLY A 217 10.32 -9.90 12.35
CA GLY A 217 10.30 -10.46 11.01
C GLY A 217 8.86 -10.82 10.57
N HIS A 218 8.54 -12.10 10.51
CA HIS A 218 7.20 -12.59 10.13
C HIS A 218 6.36 -13.07 11.32
N ALA A 219 6.85 -12.90 12.56
CA ALA A 219 6.13 -13.24 13.79
C ALA A 219 5.65 -11.97 14.49
N VAL A 220 4.50 -12.05 15.13
CA VAL A 220 3.90 -10.97 15.90
C VAL A 220 3.41 -11.55 17.22
N ASP A 221 3.95 -11.02 18.32
CA ASP A 221 3.62 -11.43 19.68
C ASP A 221 2.97 -10.26 20.46
N ILE A 222 2.08 -10.57 21.38
CA ILE A 222 1.52 -9.58 22.31
C ILE A 222 2.61 -9.08 23.25
N VAL A 223 2.65 -7.79 23.51
CA VAL A 223 3.46 -7.20 24.58
C VAL A 223 2.54 -6.93 25.76
N ASN A 224 2.77 -7.66 26.85
CA ASN A 224 2.11 -7.37 28.11
C ASN A 224 2.90 -6.27 28.83
N ASP A 225 2.31 -5.11 29.03
CA ASP A 225 2.95 -3.95 29.68
C ASP A 225 3.15 -4.13 31.20
N THR A 226 2.88 -5.36 31.75
CA THR A 226 2.91 -5.64 33.19
C THR A 226 4.28 -6.01 33.76
N GLU A 227 5.36 -6.08 32.94
CA GLU A 227 6.67 -6.57 33.41
C GLU A 227 7.78 -5.49 33.53
N GLU A 228 7.49 -4.21 33.30
CA GLU A 228 8.56 -3.18 33.30
C GLU A 228 8.68 -2.36 34.62
N ASP A 229 7.85 -2.58 35.65
CA ASP A 229 7.85 -1.76 36.86
C ASP A 229 8.51 -2.42 38.11
N GLU A 230 9.14 -3.58 38.01
CA GLU A 230 9.76 -4.26 39.18
C GLU A 230 11.30 -4.32 39.22
N GLU A 231 12.05 -3.66 38.36
CA GLU A 231 13.52 -3.54 38.51
C GLU A 231 13.99 -2.09 38.71
N GLY A 232 13.70 -1.54 39.90
CA GLY A 232 14.17 -0.19 40.27
C GLY A 232 14.07 0.12 41.76
N GLY A 233 14.41 -0.85 42.62
CA GLY A 233 14.37 -0.61 44.05
C GLY A 233 15.27 -1.54 44.87
N GLU A 234 16.57 -1.30 44.84
CA GLU A 234 17.52 -1.55 45.96
C GLU A 234 18.76 -0.68 45.81
#